data_eef5033b64cc10c86aecd520944a9f6a
#
_entry.id   eef5033b64cc10c86aecd520944a9f6a
#
_cell.length_a   1.000
_cell.length_b   1.000
_cell.length_c   1.000
_cell.angle_alpha   90.00
_cell.angle_beta   90.00
_cell.angle_gamma   90.00
#
_symmetry.space_group_name_H-M   'P 1'
#
loop_
_entity.id
_entity.type
_entity.pdbx_description
1 polymer ?
#
loop_
_entity_poly.entity_id
_entity_poly.type
_entity_poly.pdbx_seq_one_letter_code
_entity_poly.pdbx_strand_id
1 'polypeptide(L)' 'MDTMSAEPLQTLLERAFPEATELSVVDRTGGGDHFQVTVSTPRFDALPLIDQHRLVNDALAEPLRDGTIHELRIKTRGTD' A
#
# COMPACT_ATOMS: atom_id res chain seq x y z
N MET A 1 12.20 -15.77 -6.49
CA MET A 1 12.41 -14.89 -5.57
C MET A 1 11.95 -13.59 -5.88
N ASP A 2 11.06 -13.49 -6.70
CA ASP A 2 10.64 -12.27 -7.06
C ASP A 2 9.71 -11.66 -6.14
N THR A 3 9.27 -12.37 -5.15
CA THR A 3 8.49 -11.77 -4.11
C THR A 3 9.22 -10.68 -3.43
N MET A 4 10.55 -10.62 -3.63
CA MET A 4 11.29 -9.57 -3.01
C MET A 4 10.88 -8.20 -3.48
N SER A 5 10.29 -8.08 -4.66
CA SER A 5 9.84 -6.78 -5.13
C SER A 5 8.68 -6.25 -4.30
N ALA A 6 7.76 -7.10 -3.89
CA ALA A 6 6.59 -6.68 -3.14
C ALA A 6 6.80 -6.69 -1.64
N GLU A 7 7.74 -7.49 -1.15
CA GLU A 7 7.94 -7.63 0.29
C GLU A 7 8.29 -6.33 1.00
N PRO A 8 9.19 -5.50 0.48
CA PRO A 8 9.49 -4.25 1.17
C PRO A 8 8.29 -3.34 1.30
N LEU A 9 7.44 -3.32 0.27
CA LEU A 9 6.23 -2.52 0.32
C LEU A 9 5.26 -3.06 1.35
N GLN A 10 5.11 -4.37 1.41
CA GLN A 10 4.22 -4.97 2.39
C GLN A 10 4.70 -4.71 3.81
N THR A 11 5.99 -4.79 4.05
CA THR A 11 6.55 -4.49 5.36
C THR A 11 6.27 -3.05 5.77
N LEU A 12 6.44 -2.11 4.86
CA LEU A 12 6.15 -0.71 5.15
C LEU A 12 4.69 -0.50 5.49
N LEU A 13 3.80 -1.16 4.76
CA LEU A 13 2.38 -1.03 5.03
C LEU A 13 2.00 -1.67 6.35
N GLU A 14 2.60 -2.82 6.68
CA GLU A 14 2.34 -3.47 7.95
C GLU A 14 2.75 -2.60 9.12
N ARG A 15 3.86 -1.91 8.98
CA ARG A 15 4.32 -1.01 10.03
C ARG A 15 3.42 0.21 10.17
N ALA A 16 2.92 0.71 9.07
CA ALA A 16 2.07 1.89 9.09
C ALA A 16 0.66 1.56 9.57
N PHE A 17 0.18 0.36 9.27
CA PHE A 17 -1.18 -0.05 9.58
C PHE A 17 -1.20 -1.37 10.33
N PRO A 18 -0.71 -1.38 11.58
CA PRO A 18 -0.64 -2.65 12.32
C PRO A 18 -2.00 -3.24 12.64
N GLU A 19 -3.06 -2.42 12.60
CA GLU A 19 -4.40 -2.91 12.88
C GLU A 19 -5.16 -3.29 11.61
N ALA A 20 -4.50 -3.33 10.46
CA ALA A 20 -5.19 -3.66 9.20
C ALA A 20 -5.75 -5.08 9.26
N THR A 21 -6.99 -5.21 8.79
CA THR A 21 -7.62 -6.53 8.70
C THR A 21 -7.34 -7.19 7.37
N GLU A 22 -6.99 -6.40 6.36
CA GLU A 22 -6.58 -6.91 5.08
C GLU A 22 -5.47 -6.02 4.54
N LEU A 23 -4.43 -6.63 4.02
CA LEU A 23 -3.31 -5.88 3.49
C LEU A 23 -2.64 -6.74 2.43
N SER A 24 -2.59 -6.26 1.20
CA SER A 24 -1.97 -7.02 0.14
C SER A 24 -1.26 -6.09 -0.83
N VAL A 25 -0.20 -6.61 -1.44
CA VAL A 25 0.55 -5.90 -2.46
C VAL A 25 0.69 -6.85 -3.64
N VAL A 26 0.27 -6.39 -4.81
CA VAL A 26 0.32 -7.19 -6.02
C VAL A 26 1.18 -6.48 -7.04
N ASP A 27 2.14 -7.20 -7.62
CA ASP A 27 2.95 -6.69 -8.72
C ASP A 27 2.15 -6.95 -9.99
N ARG A 28 1.65 -5.88 -10.61
CA ARG A 28 0.70 -6.01 -11.70
C ARG A 28 1.32 -6.44 -13.02
N THR A 29 2.60 -6.15 -13.22
CA THR A 29 3.24 -6.43 -14.50
C THR A 29 4.29 -7.52 -14.40
N GLY A 30 4.67 -7.89 -13.19
CA GLY A 30 5.77 -8.83 -13.00
C GLY A 30 7.14 -8.16 -13.14
N GLY A 31 7.18 -6.87 -13.40
CA GLY A 31 8.44 -6.16 -13.58
C GLY A 31 8.96 -5.50 -12.32
N GLY A 32 8.18 -5.51 -11.25
CA GLY A 32 8.65 -4.96 -9.99
C GLY A 32 8.54 -3.45 -9.89
N ASP A 33 7.70 -2.81 -10.71
CA ASP A 33 7.59 -1.36 -10.67
C ASP A 33 6.15 -0.86 -10.74
N HIS A 34 5.19 -1.71 -11.07
CA HIS A 34 3.77 -1.33 -11.09
C HIS A 34 3.03 -2.19 -10.07
N PHE A 35 2.50 -1.54 -9.05
CA PHE A 35 1.92 -2.28 -7.92
C PHE A 35 0.49 -1.85 -7.66
N GLN A 36 -0.29 -2.78 -7.14
CA GLN A 36 -1.59 -2.47 -6.58
C GLN A 36 -1.57 -2.87 -5.11
N VAL A 37 -1.95 -1.95 -4.24
CA VAL A 37 -2.00 -2.22 -2.81
C VAL A 37 -3.45 -2.14 -2.35
N THR A 38 -3.80 -3.03 -1.42
CA THR A 38 -5.11 -3.04 -0.81
C THR A 38 -4.93 -2.99 0.69
N VAL A 39 -5.57 -2.03 1.34
CA VAL A 39 -5.47 -1.88 2.79
C VAL A 39 -6.88 -1.70 3.35
N SER A 40 -7.25 -2.54 4.28
CA SER A 40 -8.52 -2.42 5.00
C SER A 40 -8.19 -2.31 6.47
N THR A 41 -8.62 -1.23 7.11
CA THR A 41 -8.30 -0.98 8.50
C THR A 41 -9.37 -0.10 9.13
N PRO A 42 -9.66 -0.31 10.43
CA PRO A 42 -10.62 0.58 11.12
C PRO A 42 -10.19 2.03 11.12
N ARG A 43 -8.90 2.28 10.93
CA ARG A 43 -8.39 3.64 10.87
C ARG A 43 -9.03 4.45 9.74
N PHE A 44 -9.51 3.78 8.69
CA PHE A 44 -10.12 4.45 7.55
C PHE A 44 -11.61 4.70 7.71
N ASP A 45 -12.23 4.17 8.76
CA ASP A 45 -13.71 4.18 8.88
C ASP A 45 -14.32 5.56 8.80
N ALA A 46 -13.67 6.56 9.35
CA ALA A 46 -14.22 7.91 9.37
C ALA A 46 -13.47 8.86 8.44
N LEU A 47 -12.61 8.34 7.58
CA LEU A 47 -11.80 9.19 6.73
C LEU A 47 -12.33 9.24 5.30
N PRO A 48 -12.33 10.43 4.67
CA PRO A 48 -12.61 10.51 3.25
C PRO A 48 -11.58 9.73 2.44
N LEU A 49 -11.97 9.35 1.24
CA LEU A 49 -11.11 8.55 0.39
C LEU A 49 -9.75 9.20 0.13
N ILE A 50 -9.75 10.51 -0.05
CA ILE A 50 -8.48 11.20 -0.33
C ILE A 50 -7.52 11.10 0.85
N ASP A 51 -8.05 11.15 2.08
CA ASP A 51 -7.20 11.01 3.25
C ASP A 51 -6.69 9.60 3.43
N GLN A 52 -7.52 8.61 3.09
CA GLN A 52 -7.10 7.21 3.12
C GLN A 52 -5.93 7.00 2.16
N HIS A 53 -6.04 7.50 0.94
CA HIS A 53 -4.99 7.36 -0.05
C HIS A 53 -3.72 8.11 0.37
N ARG A 54 -3.89 9.25 1.02
CA ARG A 54 -2.75 10.02 1.49
C ARG A 54 -1.93 9.25 2.53
N LEU A 55 -2.62 8.56 3.43
CA LEU A 55 -1.93 7.75 4.43
C LEU A 55 -1.13 6.62 3.79
N VAL A 56 -1.69 5.99 2.77
CA VAL A 56 -0.98 4.93 2.06
C VAL A 56 0.22 5.50 1.31
N ASN A 57 0.05 6.65 0.66
CA ASN A 57 1.15 7.31 -0.03
C ASN A 57 2.28 7.65 0.94
N ASP A 58 1.93 8.13 2.12
CA ASP A 58 2.94 8.47 3.12
C ASP A 58 3.68 7.23 3.58
N ALA A 59 2.98 6.12 3.73
CA ALA A 59 3.62 4.88 4.15
C ALA A 59 4.61 4.37 3.11
N LEU A 60 4.37 4.66 1.84
CA LEU A 60 5.22 4.19 0.75
C LEU A 60 6.05 5.32 0.16
N ALA A 61 6.27 6.39 0.93
CA ALA A 61 6.92 7.59 0.40
C ALA A 61 8.32 7.32 -0.14
N GLU A 62 9.11 6.49 0.54
CA GLU A 62 10.46 6.23 0.11
C GLU A 62 10.54 5.53 -1.24
N PRO A 63 9.88 4.39 -1.44
CA PRO A 63 9.94 3.75 -2.74
C PRO A 63 9.28 4.56 -3.85
N LEU A 64 8.32 5.42 -3.51
CA LEU A 64 7.75 6.33 -4.51
C LEU A 64 8.77 7.39 -4.90
N ARG A 65 9.51 7.91 -3.92
CA ARG A 65 10.47 8.98 -4.18
C ARG A 65 11.70 8.49 -4.93
N ASP A 66 12.17 7.28 -4.63
CA ASP A 66 13.41 6.80 -5.24
C ASP A 66 13.18 6.10 -6.58
N GLY A 67 11.94 6.02 -7.05
CA GLY A 67 11.66 5.46 -8.36
C GLY A 67 11.45 3.95 -8.37
N THR A 68 11.46 3.30 -7.23
CA THR A 68 11.17 1.87 -7.16
C THR A 68 9.76 1.59 -7.66
N ILE A 69 8.81 2.46 -7.31
CA ILE A 69 7.43 2.34 -7.76
C ILE A 69 7.21 3.35 -8.88
N HIS A 70 6.92 2.87 -10.08
CA HIS A 70 6.58 3.76 -11.19
C HIS A 70 5.09 4.03 -11.24
N GLU A 71 4.28 3.04 -10.91
CA GLU A 71 2.84 3.21 -10.87
C GLU A 71 2.30 2.52 -9.64
N LEU A 72 1.39 3.18 -8.94
CA LEU A 72 0.80 2.64 -7.72
C LEU A 72 -0.70 2.81 -7.79
N ARG A 73 -1.42 1.71 -7.70
CA ARG A 73 -2.87 1.71 -7.56
C ARG A 73 -3.20 1.40 -6.12
N ILE A 74 -4.08 2.21 -5.55
CA ILE A 74 -4.40 2.11 -4.14
C ILE A 74 -5.88 1.81 -3.98
N LYS A 75 -6.16 0.73 -3.23
CA LYS A 75 -7.50 0.40 -2.82
C LYS A 75 -7.56 0.43 -1.32
N THR A 76 -8.48 1.20 -0.77
CA THR A 76 -8.62 1.32 0.67
C THR A 76 -10.07 1.15 1.05
N ARG A 77 -10.30 0.65 2.27
CA ARG A 77 -11.65 0.56 2.80
C ARG A 77 -11.58 0.45 4.31
N GLY A 78 -12.64 0.92 4.95
CA GLY A 78 -12.79 0.73 6.37
C GLY A 78 -13.25 -0.67 6.68
N THR A 79 -13.50 -0.94 7.94
CA THR A 79 -13.97 -2.24 8.37
C THR A 79 -15.45 -2.24 8.70
N ASP A 80 -16.09 -1.10 8.61
CA ASP A 80 -17.51 -0.97 8.87
C ASP A 80 -18.37 -1.50 7.75
#